data_73823f0bf1bbcd84d3af861c7a10f52e
#
_entry.id   73823f0bf1bbcd84d3af861c7a10f52e
#
_cell.length_a   1.000
_cell.length_b   1.000
_cell.length_c   1.000
_cell.angle_alpha   90.00
_cell.angle_beta   90.00
_cell.angle_gamma   90.00
#
_symmetry.space_group_name_H-M   'P 1'
#
loop_
_entity.id
_entity.type
_entity.pdbx_description
1 polymer ?
#
loop_
_entity_poly.entity_id
_entity_poly.type
_entity_poly.pdbx_seq_one_letter_code
_entity_poly.pdbx_strand_id
1 'polypeptide(L)'
;LTLRYQQDSTLMAHKVLFQKQENEVLALRQTRLVTLAIAVIAFLIAVFLYLYNRKKHDLLLAQNRRTVSTLRLENIRNRLSPHFIFNVLNQEVVNRREEEKQELASLVKLMRRNLELAEQLCVTLSEELDFVGTYIDLESRSLGATFRPDIKIAEDVHPEQVWLPSMMIQIPVENSVKHALRGKEGERNLWITVDRQERGIRIKITDNGGGYRPDSRHRGTGTGMKVIMQTIQILNMKNKEAIDVAVHNVTLPGGEVGCEVTFLLPDKYDYEI
;
A
#
# COMPACT_ATOMS: atom_id res chain seq x y z
N LEU A 1 -19.60 -97.82 0.44
CA LEU A 1 -20.21 -96.72 -0.28
C LEU A 1 -20.31 -95.44 0.59
N THR A 2 -20.66 -95.54 1.84
CA THR A 2 -20.87 -94.46 2.81
C THR A 2 -19.59 -93.64 3.08
N LEU A 3 -18.44 -94.32 3.24
CA LEU A 3 -17.16 -93.58 3.50
C LEU A 3 -16.66 -92.71 2.33
N ARG A 4 -16.86 -93.20 1.12
CA ARG A 4 -16.50 -92.37 -0.11
C ARG A 4 -17.39 -91.14 -0.21
N TYR A 5 -18.64 -91.27 0.05
CA TYR A 5 -19.58 -90.15 0.01
C TYR A 5 -19.27 -89.04 1.04
N GLN A 6 -18.84 -89.46 2.25
CA GLN A 6 -18.39 -88.57 3.28
C GLN A 6 -17.07 -87.84 2.89
N GLN A 7 -16.13 -88.56 2.31
CA GLN A 7 -14.86 -87.96 1.82
C GLN A 7 -15.10 -86.96 0.68
N ASP A 8 -15.95 -87.22 -0.29
CA ASP A 8 -16.29 -86.38 -1.37
C ASP A 8 -17.04 -85.11 -0.89
N SER A 9 -17.95 -85.27 0.10
CA SER A 9 -18.63 -84.12 0.69
C SER A 9 -17.71 -83.21 1.48
N THR A 10 -16.77 -83.74 2.26
CA THR A 10 -15.75 -82.92 2.97
C THR A 10 -14.80 -82.21 2.00
N LEU A 11 -14.40 -82.82 0.90
CA LEU A 11 -13.58 -82.26 -0.11
C LEU A 11 -14.29 -81.10 -0.84
N MET A 12 -15.56 -81.32 -1.14
CA MET A 12 -16.42 -80.24 -1.71
C MET A 12 -16.54 -79.05 -0.77
N ALA A 13 -16.80 -79.27 0.50
CA ALA A 13 -16.90 -78.22 1.51
C ALA A 13 -15.57 -77.42 1.63
N HIS A 14 -14.43 -78.11 1.65
CA HIS A 14 -13.14 -77.46 1.65
C HIS A 14 -12.89 -76.62 0.38
N LYS A 15 -13.26 -77.08 -0.82
CA LYS A 15 -13.15 -76.31 -2.06
C LYS A 15 -14.02 -75.06 -2.03
N VAL A 16 -15.26 -75.17 -1.54
CA VAL A 16 -16.15 -74.01 -1.42
C VAL A 16 -15.60 -72.99 -0.42
N LEU A 17 -15.07 -73.43 0.69
CA LEU A 17 -14.46 -72.56 1.70
C LEU A 17 -13.22 -71.85 1.16
N PHE A 18 -12.36 -72.56 0.47
CA PHE A 18 -11.19 -71.99 -0.17
C PHE A 18 -11.54 -70.95 -1.25
N GLN A 19 -12.51 -71.26 -2.07
CA GLN A 19 -13.00 -70.31 -3.09
C GLN A 19 -13.64 -69.06 -2.49
N LYS A 20 -14.31 -69.21 -1.35
CA LYS A 20 -14.85 -68.05 -0.59
C LYS A 20 -13.74 -67.17 -0.03
N GLN A 21 -12.70 -67.74 0.55
CA GLN A 21 -11.52 -67.00 1.06
C GLN A 21 -10.79 -66.29 -0.05
N GLU A 22 -10.62 -66.95 -1.21
CA GLU A 22 -9.95 -66.36 -2.39
C GLU A 22 -10.73 -65.14 -2.91
N ASN A 23 -12.06 -65.25 -2.96
CA ASN A 23 -12.93 -64.11 -3.37
C ASN A 23 -12.90 -62.96 -2.37
N GLU A 24 -12.84 -63.26 -1.06
CA GLU A 24 -12.71 -62.23 -0.03
C GLU A 24 -11.38 -61.49 -0.12
N VAL A 25 -10.27 -62.20 -0.37
CA VAL A 25 -8.93 -61.62 -0.59
C VAL A 25 -8.92 -60.73 -1.83
N LEU A 26 -9.54 -61.22 -2.94
CA LEU A 26 -9.68 -60.45 -4.17
C LEU A 26 -10.50 -59.15 -3.98
N ALA A 27 -11.61 -59.23 -3.29
CA ALA A 27 -12.45 -58.10 -2.96
C ALA A 27 -11.70 -57.06 -2.09
N LEU A 28 -10.94 -57.52 -1.09
CA LEU A 28 -10.10 -56.66 -0.25
C LEU A 28 -8.98 -55.95 -1.08
N ARG A 29 -8.35 -56.69 -2.01
CA ARG A 29 -7.34 -56.10 -2.91
C ARG A 29 -7.96 -55.04 -3.83
N GLN A 30 -9.12 -55.31 -4.42
CA GLN A 30 -9.82 -54.35 -5.27
C GLN A 30 -10.21 -53.06 -4.49
N THR A 31 -10.75 -53.26 -3.27
CA THR A 31 -11.10 -52.11 -2.41
C THR A 31 -9.88 -51.25 -2.07
N ARG A 32 -8.76 -51.88 -1.71
CA ARG A 32 -7.49 -51.14 -1.46
C ARG A 32 -6.99 -50.38 -2.68
N LEU A 33 -7.06 -50.99 -3.88
CA LEU A 33 -6.66 -50.31 -5.11
C LEU A 33 -7.53 -49.11 -5.44
N VAL A 34 -8.86 -49.25 -5.25
CA VAL A 34 -9.81 -48.14 -5.46
C VAL A 34 -9.57 -47.01 -4.45
N THR A 35 -9.37 -47.31 -3.17
CA THR A 35 -9.09 -46.31 -2.14
C THR A 35 -7.78 -45.59 -2.41
N LEU A 36 -6.73 -46.28 -2.86
CA LEU A 36 -5.45 -45.67 -3.28
C LEU A 36 -5.61 -44.76 -4.49
N ALA A 37 -6.38 -45.20 -5.49
CA ALA A 37 -6.64 -44.38 -6.68
C ALA A 37 -7.40 -43.09 -6.31
N ILE A 38 -8.42 -43.20 -5.44
CA ILE A 38 -9.15 -42.00 -4.95
C ILE A 38 -8.21 -41.04 -4.18
N ALA A 39 -7.34 -41.58 -3.30
CA ALA A 39 -6.37 -40.76 -2.57
C ALA A 39 -5.39 -40.02 -3.48
N VAL A 40 -4.88 -40.70 -4.51
CA VAL A 40 -3.99 -40.09 -5.51
C VAL A 40 -4.71 -39.00 -6.30
N ILE A 41 -5.94 -39.24 -6.74
CA ILE A 41 -6.73 -38.24 -7.46
C ILE A 41 -6.99 -37.02 -6.56
N ALA A 42 -7.39 -37.23 -5.30
CA ALA A 42 -7.61 -36.14 -4.35
C ALA A 42 -6.33 -35.31 -4.11
N PHE A 43 -5.18 -35.98 -3.99
CA PHE A 43 -3.89 -35.32 -3.87
C PHE A 43 -3.56 -34.47 -5.10
N LEU A 44 -3.74 -35.01 -6.31
CA LEU A 44 -3.50 -34.28 -7.55
C LEU A 44 -4.41 -33.05 -7.69
N ILE A 45 -5.68 -33.18 -7.32
CA ILE A 45 -6.62 -32.05 -7.29
C ILE A 45 -6.15 -30.98 -6.29
N ALA A 46 -5.73 -31.37 -5.09
CA ALA A 46 -5.23 -30.42 -4.08
C ALA A 46 -3.97 -29.68 -4.57
N VAL A 47 -3.01 -30.38 -5.19
CA VAL A 47 -1.81 -29.77 -5.79
C VAL A 47 -2.19 -28.83 -6.92
N PHE A 48 -3.12 -29.24 -7.79
CA PHE A 48 -3.59 -28.38 -8.89
C PHE A 48 -4.24 -27.10 -8.36
N LEU A 49 -5.13 -27.19 -7.37
CA LEU A 49 -5.78 -26.02 -6.76
C LEU A 49 -4.76 -25.09 -6.09
N TYR A 50 -3.77 -25.67 -5.40
CA TYR A 50 -2.68 -24.89 -4.79
C TYR A 50 -1.88 -24.11 -5.85
N LEU A 51 -1.44 -24.78 -6.91
CA LEU A 51 -0.68 -24.14 -7.99
C LEU A 51 -1.51 -23.09 -8.76
N TYR A 52 -2.79 -23.38 -8.99
CA TYR A 52 -3.72 -22.45 -9.63
C TYR A 52 -3.92 -21.18 -8.79
N ASN A 53 -4.16 -21.33 -7.49
CA ASN A 53 -4.33 -20.19 -6.58
C ASN A 53 -3.04 -19.36 -6.48
N ARG A 54 -1.89 -20.02 -6.39
CA ARG A 54 -0.57 -19.34 -6.39
C ARG A 54 -0.38 -18.52 -7.66
N LYS A 55 -0.61 -19.11 -8.85
CA LYS A 55 -0.47 -18.42 -10.13
C LYS A 55 -1.46 -17.24 -10.25
N LYS A 56 -2.70 -17.41 -9.79
CA LYS A 56 -3.69 -16.33 -9.76
C LYS A 56 -3.24 -15.17 -8.88
N HIS A 57 -2.67 -15.46 -7.71
CA HIS A 57 -2.12 -14.45 -6.81
C HIS A 57 -0.96 -13.68 -7.43
N ASP A 58 0.00 -14.38 -8.08
CA ASP A 58 1.14 -13.75 -8.76
C ASP A 58 0.69 -12.83 -9.92
N LEU A 59 -0.32 -13.24 -10.69
CA LEU A 59 -0.92 -12.41 -11.75
C LEU A 59 -1.58 -11.15 -11.19
N LEU A 60 -2.32 -11.27 -10.08
CA LEU A 60 -2.96 -10.12 -9.44
C LEU A 60 -1.93 -9.11 -8.93
N LEU A 61 -0.85 -9.60 -8.31
CA LEU A 61 0.28 -8.75 -7.87
C LEU A 61 0.92 -8.02 -9.05
N ALA A 62 1.17 -8.72 -10.17
CA ALA A 62 1.76 -8.12 -11.36
C ALA A 62 0.84 -7.05 -11.99
N GLN A 63 -0.46 -7.28 -12.03
CA GLN A 63 -1.44 -6.29 -12.50
C GLN A 63 -1.48 -5.05 -11.59
N ASN A 64 -1.51 -5.25 -10.28
CA ASN A 64 -1.50 -4.17 -9.31
C ASN A 64 -0.22 -3.32 -9.40
N ARG A 65 0.96 -3.95 -9.57
CA ARG A 65 2.24 -3.24 -9.82
C ARG A 65 2.16 -2.35 -11.06
N ARG A 66 1.64 -2.86 -12.17
CA ARG A 66 1.46 -2.07 -13.40
C ARG A 66 0.51 -0.89 -13.18
N THR A 67 -0.61 -1.11 -12.50
CA THR A 67 -1.58 -0.06 -12.19
C THR A 67 -0.95 1.04 -11.34
N VAL A 68 -0.19 0.69 -10.29
CA VAL A 68 0.51 1.67 -9.45
C VAL A 68 1.54 2.46 -10.26
N SER A 69 2.34 1.80 -11.11
CA SER A 69 3.31 2.47 -11.97
C SER A 69 2.63 3.44 -12.94
N THR A 70 1.52 3.03 -13.57
CA THR A 70 0.76 3.89 -14.49
C THR A 70 0.17 5.10 -13.76
N LEU A 71 -0.45 4.88 -12.60
CA LEU A 71 -1.03 5.98 -11.80
C LEU A 71 0.05 6.92 -11.26
N ARG A 72 1.25 6.42 -10.93
CA ARG A 72 2.40 7.25 -10.55
C ARG A 72 2.83 8.14 -11.71
N LEU A 73 3.00 7.59 -12.90
CA LEU A 73 3.37 8.36 -14.10
C LEU A 73 2.29 9.41 -14.45
N GLU A 74 1.01 9.07 -14.34
CA GLU A 74 -0.09 10.03 -14.50
C GLU A 74 -0.06 11.13 -13.43
N ASN A 75 0.22 10.77 -12.18
CA ASN A 75 0.33 11.72 -11.08
C ASN A 75 1.52 12.68 -11.28
N ILE A 76 2.69 12.17 -11.70
CA ILE A 76 3.86 12.98 -12.04
C ILE A 76 3.50 13.91 -13.20
N ARG A 77 2.92 13.39 -14.29
CA ARG A 77 2.53 14.19 -15.45
C ARG A 77 1.50 15.27 -15.12
N ASN A 78 0.54 14.98 -14.23
CA ASN A 78 -0.47 15.94 -13.80
C ASN A 78 0.05 16.95 -12.77
N ARG A 79 1.11 16.60 -12.01
CA ARG A 79 1.73 17.48 -10.99
C ARG A 79 2.81 18.38 -11.56
N LEU A 80 3.56 17.92 -12.53
CA LEU A 80 4.30 18.74 -13.45
C LEU A 80 3.29 19.42 -14.39
N SER A 81 2.27 20.07 -13.79
CA SER A 81 1.33 20.85 -14.57
C SER A 81 2.16 21.79 -15.44
N PRO A 82 2.10 21.67 -16.78
CA PRO A 82 2.76 22.61 -17.66
C PRO A 82 2.44 24.05 -17.26
N HIS A 83 1.26 24.27 -16.74
CA HIS A 83 0.78 25.54 -16.22
C HIS A 83 1.56 26.05 -15.00
N PHE A 84 2.00 25.18 -14.08
CA PHE A 84 2.85 25.60 -12.95
C PHE A 84 4.25 25.97 -13.44
N ILE A 85 4.82 25.15 -14.31
CA ILE A 85 6.13 25.44 -14.95
C ILE A 85 6.05 26.72 -15.77
N PHE A 86 5.01 26.89 -16.60
CA PHE A 86 4.80 28.11 -17.39
C PHE A 86 4.54 29.35 -16.52
N ASN A 87 3.81 29.25 -15.42
CA ASN A 87 3.61 30.37 -14.51
C ASN A 87 4.91 30.81 -13.83
N VAL A 88 5.73 29.86 -13.39
CA VAL A 88 7.04 30.15 -12.79
C VAL A 88 7.99 30.72 -13.84
N LEU A 89 8.08 30.14 -15.05
CA LEU A 89 8.89 30.64 -16.14
C LEU A 89 8.44 32.04 -16.65
N ASN A 90 7.14 32.28 -16.74
CA ASN A 90 6.61 33.56 -17.17
C ASN A 90 6.81 34.68 -16.14
N GLN A 91 6.79 34.39 -14.84
CA GLN A 91 7.18 35.36 -13.82
C GLN A 91 8.66 35.71 -13.87
N GLU A 92 9.50 34.77 -14.31
CA GLU A 92 10.96 34.97 -14.41
C GLU A 92 11.42 35.76 -15.60
N VAL A 93 10.68 35.73 -16.69
CA VAL A 93 11.03 36.48 -17.89
C VAL A 93 10.95 38.02 -17.65
N VAL A 94 10.17 38.44 -16.63
CA VAL A 94 9.87 39.88 -16.45
C VAL A 94 10.80 40.62 -15.48
N ASN A 95 11.46 40.01 -14.47
CA ASN A 95 12.32 40.74 -13.51
C ASN A 95 13.37 39.84 -12.82
N ARG A 96 14.60 39.79 -13.32
CA ARG A 96 15.71 39.01 -12.78
C ARG A 96 16.50 39.71 -11.71
N ARG A 97 16.34 39.33 -10.43
CA ARG A 97 17.28 39.64 -9.33
C ARG A 97 17.96 38.36 -8.84
N GLU A 98 19.08 38.47 -8.12
CA GLU A 98 19.82 37.28 -7.62
C GLU A 98 18.98 36.33 -6.73
N GLU A 99 17.98 36.86 -6.04
CA GLU A 99 17.01 36.09 -5.27
C GLU A 99 16.16 35.13 -6.14
N GLU A 100 15.84 35.55 -7.37
CA GLU A 100 15.06 34.79 -8.35
C GLU A 100 15.82 33.58 -8.90
N LYS A 101 17.14 33.69 -9.01
CA LYS A 101 18.00 32.57 -9.41
C LYS A 101 17.99 31.45 -8.33
N GLN A 102 17.92 31.84 -7.05
CA GLN A 102 17.78 30.87 -5.95
C GLN A 102 16.43 30.18 -5.95
N GLU A 103 15.34 30.86 -6.29
CA GLU A 103 14.01 30.27 -6.41
C GLU A 103 13.95 29.26 -7.54
N LEU A 104 14.51 29.59 -8.70
CA LEU A 104 14.59 28.68 -9.84
C LEU A 104 15.40 27.44 -9.50
N ALA A 105 16.54 27.60 -8.86
CA ALA A 105 17.36 26.48 -8.42
C ALA A 105 16.63 25.58 -7.43
N SER A 106 15.88 26.18 -6.50
CA SER A 106 15.06 25.44 -5.52
C SER A 106 13.93 24.69 -6.22
N LEU A 107 13.26 25.29 -7.20
CA LEU A 107 12.22 24.65 -7.99
C LEU A 107 12.76 23.48 -8.82
N VAL A 108 13.89 23.69 -9.52
CA VAL A 108 14.54 22.62 -10.30
C VAL A 108 14.94 21.46 -9.39
N LYS A 109 15.49 21.75 -8.20
CA LYS A 109 15.82 20.75 -7.20
C LYS A 109 14.58 19.99 -6.73
N LEU A 110 13.48 20.70 -6.45
CA LEU A 110 12.21 20.10 -6.04
C LEU A 110 11.65 19.19 -7.14
N MET A 111 11.65 19.64 -8.39
CA MET A 111 11.19 18.85 -9.54
C MET A 111 12.00 17.57 -9.71
N ARG A 112 13.33 17.69 -9.64
CA ARG A 112 14.23 16.53 -9.74
C ARG A 112 13.95 15.53 -8.62
N ARG A 113 13.85 16.01 -7.38
CA ARG A 113 13.58 15.15 -6.23
C ARG A 113 12.20 14.50 -6.30
N ASN A 114 11.20 15.22 -6.81
CA ASN A 114 9.86 14.66 -7.04
C ASN A 114 9.90 13.48 -8.03
N LEU A 115 10.67 13.58 -9.11
CA LEU A 115 10.85 12.50 -10.08
C LEU A 115 11.55 11.29 -9.44
N GLU A 116 12.65 11.54 -8.71
CA GLU A 116 13.40 10.50 -8.00
C GLU A 116 12.52 9.72 -7.00
N LEU A 117 11.73 10.45 -6.19
CA LEU A 117 10.80 9.82 -5.23
C LEU A 117 9.66 9.06 -5.93
N ALA A 118 9.20 9.56 -7.09
CA ALA A 118 8.13 8.92 -7.84
C ALA A 118 8.56 7.58 -8.49
N GLU A 119 9.83 7.40 -8.78
CA GLU A 119 10.38 6.15 -9.34
C GLU A 119 10.54 5.07 -8.26
N GLN A 120 10.68 5.46 -6.99
CA GLN A 120 10.85 4.54 -5.88
C GLN A 120 9.49 4.12 -5.30
N LEU A 121 9.38 2.86 -4.90
CA LEU A 121 8.17 2.35 -4.24
C LEU A 121 8.11 2.79 -2.78
N CYS A 122 9.25 2.67 -2.10
CA CYS A 122 9.44 3.04 -0.70
C CYS A 122 10.73 3.85 -0.56
N VAL A 123 10.74 4.75 0.39
CA VAL A 123 11.84 5.66 0.72
C VAL A 123 11.96 5.77 2.23
N THR A 124 13.02 6.41 2.72
CA THR A 124 13.13 6.71 4.15
C THR A 124 12.27 7.92 4.54
N LEU A 125 11.87 7.98 5.79
CA LEU A 125 11.16 9.14 6.36
C LEU A 125 11.99 10.42 6.21
N SER A 126 13.33 10.33 6.36
CA SER A 126 14.24 11.46 6.14
C SER A 126 14.12 12.02 4.71
N GLU A 127 14.11 11.14 3.70
CA GLU A 127 13.99 11.56 2.30
C GLU A 127 12.65 12.23 1.99
N GLU A 128 11.54 11.74 2.56
CA GLU A 128 10.22 12.36 2.43
C GLU A 128 10.17 13.72 3.12
N LEU A 129 10.71 13.83 4.34
CA LEU A 129 10.73 15.08 5.10
C LEU A 129 11.61 16.15 4.46
N ASP A 130 12.75 15.77 3.86
CA ASP A 130 13.61 16.69 3.09
C ASP A 130 12.88 17.29 1.89
N PHE A 131 12.13 16.46 1.17
CA PHE A 131 11.29 16.92 0.07
C PHE A 131 10.20 17.87 0.56
N VAL A 132 9.45 17.44 1.59
CA VAL A 132 8.34 18.21 2.18
C VAL A 132 8.83 19.55 2.74
N GLY A 133 9.99 19.59 3.41
CA GLY A 133 10.62 20.81 3.89
C GLY A 133 10.90 21.78 2.75
N THR A 134 11.53 21.31 1.66
CA THR A 134 11.81 22.13 0.47
C THR A 134 10.51 22.67 -0.18
N TYR A 135 9.46 21.84 -0.23
CA TYR A 135 8.14 22.25 -0.74
C TYR A 135 7.49 23.31 0.16
N ILE A 136 7.51 23.11 1.47
CA ILE A 136 6.98 24.06 2.46
C ILE A 136 7.70 25.40 2.38
N ASP A 137 9.03 25.41 2.24
CA ASP A 137 9.82 26.64 2.10
C ASP A 137 9.42 27.44 0.85
N LEU A 138 9.19 26.73 -0.26
CA LEU A 138 8.73 27.35 -1.50
C LEU A 138 7.32 27.96 -1.34
N GLU A 139 6.38 27.21 -0.77
CA GLU A 139 5.00 27.67 -0.59
C GLU A 139 4.90 28.78 0.49
N SER A 140 5.78 28.78 1.50
CA SER A 140 5.85 29.84 2.51
C SER A 140 6.12 31.21 1.91
N ARG A 141 6.94 31.29 0.89
CA ARG A 141 7.19 32.54 0.15
C ARG A 141 5.93 33.03 -0.57
N SER A 142 5.15 32.11 -1.15
CA SER A 142 3.91 32.44 -1.87
C SER A 142 2.76 32.78 -0.93
N LEU A 143 2.62 32.10 0.21
CA LEU A 143 1.53 32.26 1.16
C LEU A 143 1.79 33.37 2.20
N GLY A 144 3.07 33.76 2.35
CA GLY A 144 3.49 34.87 3.24
C GLY A 144 3.42 34.52 4.73
N ALA A 145 3.52 35.55 5.57
CA ALA A 145 3.65 35.42 7.03
C ALA A 145 2.46 34.77 7.75
N THR A 146 1.33 34.59 7.06
CA THR A 146 0.16 33.91 7.63
C THR A 146 0.25 32.38 7.57
N PHE A 147 1.19 31.83 6.78
CA PHE A 147 1.43 30.40 6.72
C PHE A 147 2.43 29.98 7.79
N ARG A 148 2.02 29.08 8.65
CA ARG A 148 2.78 28.60 9.82
C ARG A 148 2.89 27.09 9.79
N PRO A 149 3.86 26.55 9.07
CA PRO A 149 4.16 25.11 9.11
C PRO A 149 4.95 24.77 10.38
N ASP A 150 4.67 23.60 10.96
CA ASP A 150 5.37 23.08 12.14
C ASP A 150 5.59 21.57 11.96
N ILE A 151 6.87 21.15 11.99
CA ILE A 151 7.26 19.74 11.84
C ILE A 151 7.90 19.30 13.14
N LYS A 152 7.31 18.29 13.78
CA LYS A 152 7.79 17.73 15.04
C LYS A 152 8.04 16.24 14.91
N ILE A 153 9.24 15.81 15.24
CA ILE A 153 9.67 14.42 15.28
C ILE A 153 10.06 14.11 16.72
N ALA A 154 9.52 13.04 17.29
CA ALA A 154 9.88 12.60 18.62
C ALA A 154 11.35 12.15 18.67
N GLU A 155 12.02 12.37 19.80
CA GLU A 155 13.46 12.11 19.97
C GLU A 155 13.84 10.63 19.79
N ASP A 156 12.90 9.73 20.03
CA ASP A 156 13.06 8.27 19.89
C ASP A 156 12.79 7.75 18.47
N VAL A 157 12.53 8.64 17.52
CA VAL A 157 12.33 8.32 16.09
C VAL A 157 13.58 8.73 15.31
N HIS A 158 14.18 7.78 14.60
CA HIS A 158 15.32 8.01 13.71
C HIS A 158 14.87 7.99 12.25
N PRO A 159 14.66 9.15 11.60
CA PRO A 159 14.04 9.23 10.27
C PRO A 159 14.77 8.44 9.17
N GLU A 160 16.08 8.28 9.28
CA GLU A 160 16.91 7.53 8.33
C GLU A 160 16.66 6.02 8.37
N GLN A 161 16.09 5.53 9.47
CA GLN A 161 15.80 4.10 9.69
C GLN A 161 14.35 3.73 9.46
N VAL A 162 13.47 4.70 9.33
CA VAL A 162 12.03 4.49 9.11
C VAL A 162 11.75 4.47 7.62
N TRP A 163 11.29 3.34 7.10
CA TRP A 163 10.85 3.20 5.71
C TRP A 163 9.36 3.44 5.60
N LEU A 164 8.92 3.99 4.46
CA LEU A 164 7.52 4.24 4.16
C LEU A 164 7.28 4.24 2.64
N PRO A 165 6.03 4.02 2.19
CA PRO A 165 5.66 4.21 0.80
C PRO A 165 5.97 5.62 0.32
N SER A 166 6.60 5.74 -0.83
CA SER A 166 6.97 7.02 -1.43
C SER A 166 5.75 7.93 -1.62
N MET A 167 5.91 9.22 -1.40
CA MET A 167 4.89 10.28 -1.48
C MET A 167 3.81 10.21 -0.38
N MET A 168 4.02 9.46 0.66
CA MET A 168 3.04 9.24 1.72
C MET A 168 2.77 10.50 2.55
N ILE A 169 3.80 11.30 2.82
CA ILE A 169 3.69 12.60 3.52
C ILE A 169 3.48 13.73 2.50
N GLN A 170 4.21 13.68 1.38
CA GLN A 170 4.14 14.70 0.35
C GLN A 170 2.72 14.97 -0.13
N ILE A 171 1.96 13.92 -0.46
CA ILE A 171 0.62 14.05 -1.05
C ILE A 171 -0.38 14.73 -0.10
N PRO A 172 -0.53 14.31 1.18
CA PRO A 172 -1.37 15.02 2.13
C PRO A 172 -0.95 16.49 2.34
N VAL A 173 0.35 16.75 2.46
CA VAL A 173 0.88 18.13 2.62
C VAL A 173 0.51 19.01 1.42
N GLU A 174 0.74 18.52 0.19
CA GLU A 174 0.34 19.25 -1.00
C GLU A 174 -1.17 19.48 -1.05
N ASN A 175 -1.97 18.49 -0.67
CA ASN A 175 -3.43 18.63 -0.63
C ASN A 175 -3.86 19.70 0.38
N SER A 176 -3.29 19.69 1.58
CA SER A 176 -3.55 20.71 2.60
C SER A 176 -3.21 22.10 2.10
N VAL A 177 -2.01 22.29 1.53
CA VAL A 177 -1.58 23.59 1.01
C VAL A 177 -2.47 24.05 -0.14
N LYS A 178 -2.67 23.20 -1.16
CA LYS A 178 -3.38 23.57 -2.39
C LYS A 178 -4.88 23.77 -2.23
N HIS A 179 -5.50 22.88 -1.45
CA HIS A 179 -6.96 22.78 -1.41
C HIS A 179 -7.58 23.35 -0.13
N ALA A 180 -6.85 23.34 0.98
CA ALA A 180 -7.35 23.81 2.26
C ALA A 180 -6.81 25.20 2.63
N LEU A 181 -5.50 25.42 2.55
CA LEU A 181 -4.85 26.60 3.09
C LEU A 181 -4.74 27.77 2.12
N ARG A 182 -4.55 27.52 0.81
CA ARG A 182 -4.36 28.60 -0.18
C ARG A 182 -5.52 29.57 -0.26
N GLY A 183 -6.75 29.08 -0.11
CA GLY A 183 -7.96 29.89 -0.13
C GLY A 183 -8.45 30.35 1.26
N LYS A 184 -7.73 30.00 2.34
CA LYS A 184 -8.12 30.35 3.70
C LYS A 184 -7.70 31.78 4.03
N GLU A 185 -8.60 32.53 4.67
CA GLU A 185 -8.30 33.84 5.27
C GLU A 185 -7.73 33.66 6.68
N GLY A 186 -6.83 34.57 7.10
CA GLY A 186 -6.19 34.54 8.41
C GLY A 186 -5.02 33.56 8.51
N GLU A 187 -4.82 32.98 9.69
CA GLU A 187 -3.72 32.05 9.95
C GLU A 187 -3.93 30.72 9.24
N ARG A 188 -2.88 30.25 8.57
CA ARG A 188 -2.80 29.01 7.80
C ARG A 188 -1.82 28.09 8.48
N ASN A 189 -2.32 27.15 9.26
CA ASN A 189 -1.48 26.27 10.05
C ASN A 189 -1.42 24.88 9.40
N LEU A 190 -0.21 24.32 9.33
CA LEU A 190 0.07 22.97 8.89
C LEU A 190 0.97 22.31 9.94
N TRP A 191 0.54 21.21 10.51
CA TRP A 191 1.32 20.44 11.49
C TRP A 191 1.65 19.06 10.92
N ILE A 192 2.90 18.68 11.03
CA ILE A 192 3.39 17.34 10.73
C ILE A 192 4.00 16.82 12.02
N THR A 193 3.45 15.74 12.56
CA THR A 193 3.98 15.12 13.78
C THR A 193 4.32 13.67 13.53
N VAL A 194 5.49 13.25 13.99
CA VAL A 194 5.95 11.88 13.92
C VAL A 194 6.29 11.43 15.33
N ASP A 195 5.65 10.37 15.79
CA ASP A 195 5.84 9.84 17.12
C ASP A 195 5.81 8.31 17.14
N ARG A 196 6.43 7.72 18.15
CA ARG A 196 6.43 6.28 18.36
C ARG A 196 5.15 5.87 19.12
N GLN A 197 4.58 4.77 18.69
CA GLN A 197 3.45 4.11 19.32
C GLN A 197 3.82 2.68 19.69
N GLU A 198 3.01 1.99 20.50
CA GLU A 198 3.23 0.58 20.88
C GLU A 198 3.38 -0.37 19.68
N ARG A 199 2.73 -0.06 18.55
CA ARG A 199 2.72 -0.90 17.34
C ARG A 199 3.62 -0.40 16.22
N GLY A 200 4.32 0.72 16.41
CA GLY A 200 5.18 1.27 15.36
C GLY A 200 5.25 2.80 15.35
N ILE A 201 5.42 3.39 14.19
CA ILE A 201 5.56 4.83 13.98
C ILE A 201 4.24 5.41 13.50
N ARG A 202 3.75 6.44 14.18
CA ARG A 202 2.61 7.23 13.74
C ARG A 202 3.07 8.53 13.09
N ILE A 203 2.52 8.81 11.92
CA ILE A 203 2.72 10.08 11.19
C ILE A 203 1.37 10.75 11.05
N LYS A 204 1.26 12.00 11.49
CA LYS A 204 0.04 12.81 11.39
C LYS A 204 0.32 14.09 10.62
N ILE A 205 -0.54 14.39 9.67
CA ILE A 205 -0.55 15.64 8.92
C ILE A 205 -1.89 16.31 9.17
N THR A 206 -1.86 17.49 9.79
CA THR A 206 -3.06 18.23 10.19
C THR A 206 -3.02 19.64 9.61
N ASP A 207 -4.13 20.11 9.07
CA ASP A 207 -4.31 21.51 8.64
C ASP A 207 -5.52 22.16 9.34
N ASN A 208 -5.61 23.48 9.28
CA ASN A 208 -6.76 24.23 9.77
C ASN A 208 -7.63 24.81 8.65
N GLY A 209 -7.68 24.15 7.49
CA GLY A 209 -8.32 24.68 6.28
C GLY A 209 -9.82 24.41 6.13
N GLY A 210 -10.55 24.08 7.21
CA GLY A 210 -12.01 23.89 7.20
C GLY A 210 -12.45 22.45 7.03
N GLY A 211 -11.52 21.47 7.10
CA GLY A 211 -11.78 20.05 7.06
C GLY A 211 -12.01 19.47 5.66
N TYR A 212 -12.05 18.16 5.60
CA TYR A 212 -12.26 17.38 4.37
C TYR A 212 -13.75 17.33 4.02
N ARG A 213 -14.08 17.68 2.77
CA ARG A 213 -15.44 17.63 2.21
C ARG A 213 -15.45 16.77 0.96
N PRO A 214 -16.00 15.55 1.00
CA PRO A 214 -16.03 14.63 -0.14
C PRO A 214 -16.69 15.21 -1.40
N ASP A 215 -17.70 16.08 -1.23
CA ASP A 215 -18.52 16.64 -2.31
C ASP A 215 -18.00 17.96 -2.88
N SER A 216 -16.89 18.48 -2.41
CA SER A 216 -16.33 19.71 -2.95
C SER A 216 -15.87 19.44 -4.40
N ARG A 217 -16.50 20.10 -5.38
CA ARG A 217 -16.14 20.10 -6.81
C ARG A 217 -14.79 20.77 -7.06
N HIS A 218 -13.81 20.53 -6.20
CA HIS A 218 -12.47 21.04 -6.39
C HIS A 218 -11.77 20.21 -7.45
N ARG A 219 -11.17 20.87 -8.41
CA ARG A 219 -10.50 20.34 -9.61
C ARG A 219 -9.25 19.48 -9.32
N GLY A 220 -9.16 18.85 -8.16
CA GLY A 220 -8.15 17.84 -7.87
C GLY A 220 -8.67 16.46 -8.28
N THR A 221 -7.92 15.75 -9.07
CA THR A 221 -8.31 14.42 -9.62
C THR A 221 -8.46 13.34 -8.54
N GLY A 222 -8.19 13.62 -7.26
CA GLY A 222 -8.14 12.62 -6.19
C GLY A 222 -7.10 11.51 -6.41
N THR A 223 -6.33 11.62 -7.48
CA THR A 223 -5.39 10.58 -7.95
C THR A 223 -4.27 10.34 -6.94
N GLY A 224 -3.79 11.38 -6.26
CA GLY A 224 -2.67 11.26 -5.32
C GLY A 224 -2.96 10.30 -4.16
N MET A 225 -4.02 10.54 -3.40
CA MET A 225 -4.40 9.64 -2.29
C MET A 225 -4.72 8.23 -2.77
N LYS A 226 -5.33 8.10 -3.95
CA LYS A 226 -5.59 6.79 -4.56
C LYS A 226 -4.30 6.02 -4.82
N VAL A 227 -3.24 6.68 -5.30
CA VAL A 227 -1.92 6.04 -5.52
C VAL A 227 -1.33 5.55 -4.21
N ILE A 228 -1.34 6.37 -3.15
CA ILE A 228 -0.86 5.94 -1.82
C ILE A 228 -1.63 4.73 -1.33
N MET A 229 -2.98 4.80 -1.34
CA MET A 229 -3.82 3.71 -0.85
C MET A 229 -3.59 2.41 -1.62
N GLN A 230 -3.41 2.46 -2.94
CA GLN A 230 -3.10 1.28 -3.74
C GLN A 230 -1.70 0.73 -3.43
N THR A 231 -0.69 1.60 -3.24
CA THR A 231 0.65 1.16 -2.83
C THR A 231 0.61 0.46 -1.48
N ILE A 232 -0.06 1.06 -0.49
CA ILE A 232 -0.24 0.46 0.84
C ILE A 232 -0.98 -0.87 0.75
N GLN A 233 -2.04 -0.96 -0.05
CA GLN A 233 -2.79 -2.21 -0.24
C GLN A 233 -1.89 -3.33 -0.78
N ILE A 234 -1.02 -3.04 -1.77
CA ILE A 234 -0.10 -4.04 -2.32
C ILE A 234 0.91 -4.49 -1.26
N LEU A 235 1.48 -3.57 -0.51
CA LEU A 235 2.42 -3.88 0.56
C LEU A 235 1.76 -4.69 1.68
N ASN A 236 0.56 -4.32 2.10
CA ASN A 236 -0.20 -5.02 3.13
C ASN A 236 -0.54 -6.47 2.73
N MET A 237 -0.65 -6.80 1.44
CA MET A 237 -0.91 -8.19 1.01
C MET A 237 0.20 -9.18 1.37
N LYS A 238 1.43 -8.72 1.60
CA LYS A 238 2.59 -9.54 1.97
C LYS A 238 2.87 -9.54 3.47
N ASN A 239 2.35 -8.56 4.17
CA ASN A 239 2.65 -8.33 5.57
C ASN A 239 1.56 -8.89 6.50
N LYS A 240 1.97 -9.36 7.68
CA LYS A 240 1.03 -9.82 8.72
C LYS A 240 0.35 -8.66 9.43
N GLU A 241 1.08 -7.56 9.58
CA GLU A 241 0.60 -6.31 10.15
C GLU A 241 0.41 -5.31 9.01
N ALA A 242 -0.68 -4.55 9.05
CA ALA A 242 -1.02 -3.61 8.00
C ALA A 242 -0.55 -2.20 8.36
N ILE A 243 -0.14 -1.44 7.34
CA ILE A 243 -0.09 0.03 7.43
C ILE A 243 -1.54 0.51 7.48
N ASP A 244 -1.89 1.22 8.56
CA ASP A 244 -3.22 1.81 8.73
C ASP A 244 -3.23 3.26 8.25
N VAL A 245 -4.33 3.65 7.61
CA VAL A 245 -4.54 5.02 7.11
C VAL A 245 -5.90 5.51 7.55
N ALA A 246 -5.94 6.68 8.17
CA ALA A 246 -7.18 7.37 8.55
C ALA A 246 -7.17 8.81 8.04
N VAL A 247 -8.32 9.26 7.54
CA VAL A 247 -8.57 10.67 7.17
C VAL A 247 -9.85 11.12 7.86
N HIS A 248 -9.77 12.13 8.70
CA HIS A 248 -10.92 12.61 9.45
C HIS A 248 -10.83 14.12 9.71
N ASN A 249 -11.98 14.71 10.00
CA ASN A 249 -12.03 16.09 10.42
C ASN A 249 -11.77 16.18 11.93
N VAL A 250 -10.99 17.18 12.32
CA VAL A 250 -10.63 17.44 13.72
C VAL A 250 -11.09 18.85 14.13
N THR A 251 -11.52 18.99 15.36
CA THR A 251 -11.76 20.31 15.96
C THR A 251 -10.48 20.74 16.65
N LEU A 252 -9.93 21.85 16.20
CA LEU A 252 -8.69 22.44 16.71
C LEU A 252 -8.96 23.38 17.89
N PRO A 253 -7.93 23.71 18.69
CA PRO A 253 -8.04 24.75 19.70
C PRO A 253 -8.56 26.05 19.10
N GLY A 254 -9.60 26.63 19.71
CA GLY A 254 -10.29 27.82 19.15
C GLY A 254 -11.53 27.51 18.32
N GLY A 255 -11.90 26.23 18.16
CA GLY A 255 -13.13 25.80 17.47
C GLY A 255 -13.02 25.74 15.95
N GLU A 256 -11.84 25.99 15.36
CA GLU A 256 -11.61 25.80 13.95
C GLU A 256 -11.69 24.30 13.58
N VAL A 257 -12.19 24.00 12.39
CA VAL A 257 -12.21 22.65 11.84
C VAL A 257 -11.00 22.47 10.93
N GLY A 258 -10.29 21.38 11.10
CA GLY A 258 -9.19 20.97 10.27
C GLY A 258 -9.38 19.58 9.66
N CYS A 259 -8.50 19.20 8.74
CA CYS A 259 -8.37 17.83 8.25
C CYS A 259 -7.12 17.21 8.87
N GLU A 260 -7.22 15.97 9.34
CA GLU A 260 -6.09 15.18 9.83
C GLU A 260 -5.98 13.90 9.01
N VAL A 261 -4.80 13.66 8.45
CA VAL A 261 -4.41 12.40 7.83
C VAL A 261 -3.42 11.71 8.76
N THR A 262 -3.74 10.49 9.17
CA THR A 262 -2.91 9.69 10.08
C THR A 262 -2.48 8.41 9.38
N PHE A 263 -1.19 8.07 9.50
CA PHE A 263 -0.61 6.80 9.10
C PHE A 263 0.01 6.12 10.32
N LEU A 264 -0.18 4.80 10.42
CA LEU A 264 0.51 3.96 11.41
C LEU A 264 1.33 2.92 10.66
N LEU A 265 2.64 3.01 10.80
CA LEU A 265 3.63 2.13 10.19
C LEU A 265 4.05 1.08 11.22
N PRO A 266 3.78 -0.22 11.01
CA PRO A 266 4.20 -1.26 11.94
C PRO A 266 5.73 -1.39 12.02
N ASP A 267 6.26 -1.73 13.21
CA ASP A 267 7.70 -1.93 13.42
C ASP A 267 8.28 -3.10 12.59
N LYS A 268 7.48 -4.15 12.40
CA LYS A 268 7.88 -5.34 11.63
C LYS A 268 7.14 -5.36 10.31
N TYR A 269 7.68 -4.64 9.34
CA TYR A 269 7.05 -4.50 8.04
C TYR A 269 8.05 -4.69 6.91
N ASP A 270 7.69 -5.49 5.90
CA ASP A 270 8.50 -5.73 4.71
C ASP A 270 8.05 -4.77 3.59
N TYR A 271 8.93 -3.85 3.23
CA TYR A 271 8.72 -2.83 2.19
C TYR A 271 9.17 -3.26 0.79
N GLU A 272 9.75 -4.46 0.64
CA GLU A 272 10.13 -5.02 -0.66
C GLU A 272 8.90 -5.63 -1.35
N ILE A 273 8.82 -5.57 -2.69
CA ILE A 273 7.74 -6.17 -3.50
C ILE A 273 8.31 -7.21 -4.47
#